data_1d232b65452d7c434f00b149c513af2f
#
_entry.id   1d232b65452d7c434f00b149c513af2f
#
_cell.length_a   1.000
_cell.length_b   1.000
_cell.length_c   1.000
_cell.angle_alpha   90.00
_cell.angle_beta   90.00
_cell.angle_gamma   90.00
#
_symmetry.space_group_name_H-M   'P 1'
#
loop_
_entity.id
_entity.type
_entity.pdbx_description
1 polymer ?
#
loop_
_entity_poly.entity_id
_entity_poly.type
_entity_poly.pdbx_seq_one_letter_code
_entity_poly.pdbx_strand_id
1 'polypeptide(L)'
;MSEEEILCSFCGRAKSQTKLLIAGLDAHICDICISQADMIVKDDEASKETSDFIVDLKPPLEIKNFLDQHVIGQEQAKKTLAVAVYNHYKRINQRRLSDDVEIQKSNLLLVGPTGTGKTLLAQTISKFLNVPIAIVDATVLTEAGYVGEDVESILSKLLQAAEFDVEKAENGIVFIDEIDKIARKSDNPSITRDVSGEG
;
A
#
# COMPACT_ATOMS: atom_id res chain seq x y z
N MET A 1 19.65 -45.70 -44.90
CA MET A 1 19.63 -44.28 -44.53
C MET A 1 18.80 -44.23 -43.27
N SER A 2 19.43 -44.06 -42.09
CA SER A 2 18.71 -43.92 -40.81
C SER A 2 18.02 -42.54 -40.84
N GLU A 3 16.68 -42.54 -40.82
CA GLU A 3 15.95 -41.29 -40.58
C GLU A 3 16.39 -40.79 -39.21
N GLU A 4 17.06 -39.66 -39.17
CA GLU A 4 17.38 -38.96 -37.90
C GLU A 4 16.07 -38.60 -37.23
N GLU A 5 15.79 -39.25 -36.10
CA GLU A 5 14.59 -38.98 -35.35
C GLU A 5 14.60 -37.57 -34.78
N ILE A 6 13.71 -36.71 -35.26
CA ILE A 6 13.65 -35.32 -34.85
C ILE A 6 13.12 -35.24 -33.40
N LEU A 7 13.94 -34.71 -32.50
CA LEU A 7 13.67 -34.61 -31.07
C LEU A 7 13.40 -33.15 -30.67
N CYS A 8 12.61 -32.99 -29.62
CA CYS A 8 12.45 -31.68 -28.95
C CYS A 8 13.77 -31.29 -28.26
N SER A 9 14.34 -30.13 -28.61
CA SER A 9 15.62 -29.63 -28.05
C SER A 9 15.53 -29.26 -26.56
N PHE A 10 14.32 -29.11 -26.00
CA PHE A 10 14.09 -28.76 -24.61
C PHE A 10 13.90 -30.00 -23.69
N CYS A 11 13.13 -30.99 -24.12
CA CYS A 11 12.79 -32.13 -23.27
C CYS A 11 13.23 -33.50 -23.84
N GLY A 12 13.82 -33.54 -25.05
CA GLY A 12 14.31 -34.75 -25.67
C GLY A 12 13.24 -35.71 -26.24
N ARG A 13 11.94 -35.36 -26.16
CA ARG A 13 10.88 -36.23 -26.71
C ARG A 13 10.90 -36.25 -28.21
N ALA A 14 10.70 -37.43 -28.77
CA ALA A 14 10.58 -37.64 -30.21
C ALA A 14 9.28 -37.07 -30.78
N LYS A 15 9.26 -36.71 -32.04
CA LYS A 15 8.09 -36.22 -32.78
C LYS A 15 6.89 -37.14 -32.62
N SER A 16 7.11 -38.47 -32.56
CA SER A 16 6.07 -39.50 -32.35
C SER A 16 5.38 -39.47 -30.97
N GLN A 17 6.05 -38.81 -29.99
CA GLN A 17 5.58 -38.71 -28.60
C GLN A 17 4.92 -37.35 -28.29
N THR A 18 4.79 -36.47 -29.26
CA THR A 18 4.27 -35.11 -29.13
C THR A 18 3.17 -34.87 -30.15
N LYS A 19 2.17 -34.02 -29.80
CA LYS A 19 1.11 -33.66 -30.74
C LYS A 19 1.59 -32.70 -31.82
N LEU A 20 2.49 -31.82 -31.44
CA LEU A 20 3.06 -30.82 -32.32
C LEU A 20 4.56 -30.66 -32.00
N LEU A 21 5.39 -30.58 -33.03
CA LEU A 21 6.81 -30.22 -32.92
C LEU A 21 7.07 -29.08 -33.87
N ILE A 22 7.42 -27.90 -33.36
CA ILE A 22 7.71 -26.70 -34.14
C ILE A 22 9.22 -26.66 -34.40
N ALA A 23 9.59 -26.50 -35.66
CA ALA A 23 11.00 -26.37 -36.08
C ALA A 23 11.41 -24.90 -36.05
N GLY A 24 12.52 -24.58 -35.40
CA GLY A 24 13.27 -23.36 -35.52
C GLY A 24 14.45 -23.48 -36.50
N LEU A 25 15.39 -22.51 -36.48
CA LEU A 25 16.56 -22.54 -37.35
C LEU A 25 17.47 -23.75 -37.06
N ASP A 26 17.81 -23.97 -35.77
CA ASP A 26 18.69 -25.03 -35.30
C ASP A 26 18.13 -25.81 -34.11
N ALA A 27 16.83 -25.70 -33.83
CA ALA A 27 16.19 -26.33 -32.68
C ALA A 27 14.72 -26.68 -32.97
N HIS A 28 14.17 -27.63 -32.19
CA HIS A 28 12.78 -28.00 -32.23
C HIS A 28 12.17 -27.88 -30.84
N ILE A 29 10.91 -27.43 -30.75
CA ILE A 29 10.17 -27.34 -29.48
C ILE A 29 8.82 -28.03 -29.60
N CYS A 30 8.45 -28.85 -28.58
CA CYS A 30 7.16 -29.54 -28.57
C CYS A 30 6.08 -28.70 -27.90
N ASP A 31 4.82 -29.05 -28.17
CA ASP A 31 3.61 -28.45 -27.59
C ASP A 31 3.63 -28.42 -26.05
N ILE A 32 4.16 -29.45 -25.40
CA ILE A 32 4.27 -29.51 -23.93
C ILE A 32 5.25 -28.46 -23.41
N CYS A 33 6.43 -28.35 -24.04
CA CYS A 33 7.43 -27.33 -23.64
C CYS A 33 6.97 -25.91 -23.94
N ILE A 34 6.19 -25.70 -25.00
CA ILE A 34 5.57 -24.39 -25.30
C ILE A 34 4.59 -24.02 -24.18
N SER A 35 3.71 -24.95 -23.79
CA SER A 35 2.76 -24.68 -22.71
C SER A 35 3.45 -24.40 -21.37
N GLN A 36 4.53 -25.11 -21.05
CA GLN A 36 5.31 -24.86 -19.84
C GLN A 36 6.02 -23.49 -19.89
N ALA A 37 6.60 -23.15 -21.04
CA ALA A 37 7.24 -21.85 -21.22
C ALA A 37 6.22 -20.70 -21.13
N ASP A 38 5.04 -20.83 -21.71
CA ASP A 38 3.96 -19.86 -21.64
C ASP A 38 3.48 -19.66 -20.19
N MET A 39 3.36 -20.73 -19.40
CA MET A 39 3.05 -20.63 -17.97
C MET A 39 4.13 -19.87 -17.19
N ILE A 40 5.41 -20.19 -17.43
CA ILE A 40 6.53 -19.50 -16.76
C ILE A 40 6.57 -18.00 -17.13
N VAL A 41 6.36 -17.69 -18.42
CA VAL A 41 6.31 -16.29 -18.89
C VAL A 41 5.14 -15.55 -18.26
N LYS A 42 3.96 -16.17 -18.19
CA LYS A 42 2.79 -15.58 -17.54
C LYS A 42 2.97 -15.40 -16.04
N ASP A 43 3.60 -16.35 -15.36
CA ASP A 43 3.94 -16.22 -13.94
C ASP A 43 4.99 -15.11 -13.71
N ASP A 44 5.97 -14.97 -14.60
CA ASP A 44 6.96 -13.90 -14.55
C ASP A 44 6.36 -12.52 -14.92
N GLU A 45 5.44 -12.48 -15.88
CA GLU A 45 4.64 -11.29 -16.20
C GLU A 45 3.69 -10.93 -15.06
N ALA A 46 3.00 -11.88 -14.46
CA ALA A 46 2.15 -11.67 -13.28
C ALA A 46 2.96 -11.21 -12.05
N SER A 47 4.22 -11.65 -11.92
CA SER A 47 5.14 -11.18 -10.88
C SER A 47 5.80 -9.85 -11.24
N LYS A 48 5.82 -9.45 -12.51
CA LYS A 48 6.30 -8.16 -13.02
C LYS A 48 5.17 -7.16 -13.27
N GLU A 49 3.93 -7.61 -13.47
CA GLU A 49 2.75 -6.83 -13.19
C GLU A 49 2.64 -6.71 -11.66
N THR A 50 3.57 -5.98 -11.04
CA THR A 50 3.24 -5.17 -9.90
C THR A 50 2.03 -4.38 -10.39
N SER A 51 0.85 -4.85 -10.00
CA SER A 51 -0.38 -4.13 -10.26
C SER A 51 -0.17 -2.80 -9.58
N ASP A 52 0.29 -1.82 -10.34
CA ASP A 52 0.46 -0.46 -9.85
C ASP A 52 -0.84 -0.09 -9.19
N PHE A 53 -0.90 -0.22 -7.85
CA PHE A 53 -2.07 0.17 -7.09
C PHE A 53 -2.25 1.68 -7.26
N ILE A 54 -2.97 2.03 -8.33
CA ILE A 54 -3.29 3.43 -8.63
C ILE A 54 -4.56 3.77 -7.87
N VAL A 55 -4.43 4.69 -6.92
CA VAL A 55 -5.61 5.23 -6.23
C VAL A 55 -6.45 6.00 -7.24
N ASP A 56 -7.73 5.63 -7.40
CA ASP A 56 -8.70 6.35 -8.24
C ASP A 56 -9.01 7.71 -7.60
N LEU A 57 -8.22 8.70 -8.00
CA LEU A 57 -8.21 10.01 -7.38
C LEU A 57 -9.34 10.88 -7.91
N LYS A 58 -10.35 11.09 -7.07
CA LYS A 58 -11.47 12.00 -7.35
C LYS A 58 -11.13 13.44 -7.00
N PRO A 59 -11.74 14.45 -7.66
CA PRO A 59 -11.56 15.86 -7.32
C PRO A 59 -11.88 16.18 -5.85
N PRO A 60 -11.25 17.20 -5.25
CA PRO A 60 -11.48 17.56 -3.84
C PRO A 60 -12.94 17.82 -3.48
N LEU A 61 -13.72 18.31 -4.44
CA LEU A 61 -15.16 18.55 -4.24
C LEU A 61 -15.93 17.23 -4.04
N GLU A 62 -15.60 16.18 -4.77
CA GLU A 62 -16.23 14.88 -4.60
C GLU A 62 -15.84 14.24 -3.26
N ILE A 63 -14.56 14.36 -2.87
CA ILE A 63 -14.09 13.91 -1.55
C ILE A 63 -14.88 14.63 -0.45
N LYS A 64 -15.01 15.96 -0.55
CA LYS A 64 -15.80 16.74 0.42
C LYS A 64 -17.26 16.30 0.45
N ASN A 65 -17.91 16.14 -0.69
CA ASN A 65 -19.30 15.72 -0.77
C ASN A 65 -19.53 14.35 -0.13
N PHE A 66 -18.59 13.43 -0.30
CA PHE A 66 -18.65 12.15 0.40
C PHE A 66 -18.50 12.30 1.92
N LEU A 67 -17.57 13.14 2.37
CA LEU A 67 -17.42 13.44 3.80
C LEU A 67 -18.70 14.08 4.39
N ASP A 68 -19.41 14.93 3.63
CA ASP A 68 -20.66 15.56 4.06
C ASP A 68 -21.79 14.57 4.31
N GLN A 69 -21.77 13.43 3.64
CA GLN A 69 -22.75 12.36 3.86
C GLN A 69 -22.54 11.58 5.16
N HIS A 70 -21.32 11.58 5.70
CA HIS A 70 -20.93 10.75 6.84
C HIS A 70 -20.59 11.54 8.10
N VAL A 71 -20.18 12.80 7.95
CA VAL A 71 -19.74 13.66 9.06
C VAL A 71 -20.52 14.95 9.06
N ILE A 72 -21.26 15.19 10.16
CA ILE A 72 -22.06 16.41 10.31
C ILE A 72 -21.17 17.58 10.76
N GLY A 73 -21.34 18.75 10.15
CA GLY A 73 -20.53 19.92 10.47
C GLY A 73 -19.08 19.82 9.97
N GLN A 74 -18.16 20.48 10.68
CA GLN A 74 -16.71 20.44 10.38
C GLN A 74 -16.33 20.91 8.95
N GLU A 75 -17.06 21.89 8.42
CA GLU A 75 -16.95 22.33 7.02
C GLU A 75 -15.52 22.69 6.61
N GLN A 76 -14.80 23.44 7.46
CA GLN A 76 -13.43 23.87 7.18
C GLN A 76 -12.45 22.68 7.21
N ALA A 77 -12.59 21.80 8.20
CA ALA A 77 -11.75 20.60 8.31
C ALA A 77 -11.93 19.68 7.10
N LYS A 78 -13.18 19.44 6.65
CA LYS A 78 -13.47 18.64 5.46
C LYS A 78 -12.86 19.21 4.19
N LYS A 79 -12.95 20.54 3.98
CA LYS A 79 -12.34 21.21 2.81
C LYS A 79 -10.82 21.04 2.82
N THR A 80 -10.18 21.34 3.95
CA THR A 80 -8.73 21.23 4.07
C THR A 80 -8.26 19.81 3.88
N LEU A 81 -8.96 18.84 4.52
CA LEU A 81 -8.64 17.43 4.41
C LEU A 81 -8.82 16.90 2.99
N ALA A 82 -9.90 17.27 2.28
CA ALA A 82 -10.14 16.87 0.91
C ALA A 82 -9.04 17.36 -0.05
N VAL A 83 -8.58 18.61 0.10
CA VAL A 83 -7.49 19.16 -0.72
C VAL A 83 -6.16 18.49 -0.40
N ALA A 84 -5.85 18.30 0.89
CA ALA A 84 -4.58 17.71 1.30
C ALA A 84 -4.46 16.24 0.87
N VAL A 85 -5.52 15.48 1.00
CA VAL A 85 -5.61 14.08 0.54
C VAL A 85 -5.48 14.02 -0.99
N TYR A 86 -6.18 14.87 -1.72
CA TYR A 86 -6.04 14.96 -3.17
C TYR A 86 -4.60 15.24 -3.58
N ASN A 87 -3.95 16.24 -2.98
CA ASN A 87 -2.56 16.58 -3.28
C ASN A 87 -1.60 15.42 -2.95
N HIS A 88 -1.84 14.71 -1.84
CA HIS A 88 -1.02 13.56 -1.45
C HIS A 88 -1.06 12.45 -2.51
N TYR A 89 -2.25 11.99 -2.90
CA TYR A 89 -2.37 10.91 -3.89
C TYR A 89 -2.05 11.37 -5.30
N LYS A 90 -2.32 12.64 -5.65
CA LYS A 90 -1.84 13.22 -6.90
C LYS A 90 -0.31 13.15 -6.99
N ARG A 91 0.40 13.48 -5.91
CA ARG A 91 1.87 13.37 -5.84
C ARG A 91 2.34 11.93 -6.01
N ILE A 92 1.67 10.94 -5.39
CA ILE A 92 2.02 9.53 -5.53
C ILE A 92 1.84 9.09 -6.98
N ASN A 93 0.71 9.42 -7.58
CA ASN A 93 0.42 9.08 -8.97
C ASN A 93 1.35 9.80 -9.97
N GLN A 94 1.75 11.06 -9.70
CA GLN A 94 2.65 11.83 -10.57
C GLN A 94 4.10 11.30 -10.56
N ARG A 95 4.60 10.74 -9.46
CA ARG A 95 5.95 10.13 -9.43
C ARG A 95 6.15 9.06 -10.51
N ARG A 96 5.05 8.52 -11.01
CA ARG A 96 5.01 7.52 -12.07
C ARG A 96 4.91 8.14 -13.48
N LEU A 97 4.54 9.42 -13.60
CA LEU A 97 4.20 10.09 -14.86
C LEU A 97 5.15 11.24 -15.27
N SER A 98 6.30 11.42 -14.62
CA SER A 98 7.31 12.46 -14.94
C SER A 98 6.72 13.84 -15.30
N ASP A 99 5.91 14.42 -14.40
CA ASP A 99 5.31 15.73 -14.58
C ASP A 99 6.21 16.82 -13.97
N ASP A 100 6.32 17.99 -14.61
CA ASP A 100 7.26 19.07 -14.23
C ASP A 100 6.91 19.78 -12.90
N VAL A 101 5.77 19.45 -12.28
CA VAL A 101 5.31 20.11 -11.04
C VAL A 101 5.55 19.23 -9.83
N GLU A 102 6.48 19.61 -8.95
CA GLU A 102 6.76 18.91 -7.71
C GLU A 102 5.76 19.31 -6.61
N ILE A 103 4.92 18.36 -6.18
CA ILE A 103 4.02 18.52 -5.02
C ILE A 103 4.76 18.03 -3.77
N GLN A 104 4.96 18.91 -2.78
CA GLN A 104 5.64 18.57 -1.54
C GLN A 104 4.80 17.62 -0.67
N LYS A 105 5.48 16.72 0.07
CA LYS A 105 4.84 15.87 1.07
C LYS A 105 4.36 16.71 2.24
N SER A 106 3.12 16.48 2.68
CA SER A 106 2.56 17.13 3.87
C SER A 106 1.88 16.10 4.76
N ASN A 107 1.99 16.30 6.07
CA ASN A 107 1.19 15.60 7.07
C ASN A 107 0.08 16.54 7.56
N LEU A 108 -1.02 15.96 8.06
CA LEU A 108 -2.16 16.71 8.58
C LEU A 108 -2.23 16.56 10.10
N LEU A 109 -2.42 17.68 10.78
CA LEU A 109 -2.71 17.70 12.20
C LEU A 109 -4.18 18.10 12.41
N LEU A 110 -4.96 17.21 13.04
CA LEU A 110 -6.33 17.46 13.40
C LEU A 110 -6.41 17.84 14.88
N VAL A 111 -6.79 19.09 15.17
CA VAL A 111 -6.89 19.62 16.54
C VAL A 111 -8.36 19.90 16.88
N GLY A 112 -8.78 19.45 18.07
CA GLY A 112 -10.14 19.68 18.56
C GLY A 112 -10.48 18.75 19.73
N PRO A 113 -11.56 19.06 20.48
CA PRO A 113 -12.02 18.24 21.60
C PRO A 113 -12.31 16.80 21.20
N THR A 114 -12.34 15.90 22.19
CA THR A 114 -12.79 14.52 22.01
C THR A 114 -14.24 14.49 21.52
N GLY A 115 -14.56 13.54 20.64
CA GLY A 115 -15.93 13.40 20.10
C GLY A 115 -16.24 14.31 18.90
N THR A 116 -15.32 15.14 18.42
CA THR A 116 -15.55 16.02 17.25
C THR A 116 -15.45 15.31 15.90
N GLY A 117 -15.21 14.01 15.88
CA GLY A 117 -15.19 13.21 14.65
C GLY A 117 -13.84 13.14 13.93
N LYS A 118 -12.72 13.46 14.58
CA LYS A 118 -11.37 13.40 13.96
C LYS A 118 -11.05 12.02 13.37
N THR A 119 -11.22 10.98 14.19
CA THR A 119 -10.99 9.59 13.77
C THR A 119 -11.99 9.16 12.69
N LEU A 120 -13.25 9.59 12.78
CA LEU A 120 -14.28 9.31 11.77
C LEU A 120 -13.93 9.92 10.42
N LEU A 121 -13.38 11.14 10.39
CA LEU A 121 -12.91 11.77 9.15
C LEU A 121 -11.82 10.92 8.46
N ALA A 122 -10.83 10.44 9.20
CA ALA A 122 -9.76 9.60 8.67
C ALA A 122 -10.29 8.26 8.12
N GLN A 123 -11.16 7.60 8.87
CA GLN A 123 -11.81 6.35 8.44
C GLN A 123 -12.69 6.53 7.20
N THR A 124 -13.42 7.65 7.13
CA THR A 124 -14.30 7.93 5.99
C THR A 124 -13.49 8.17 4.72
N ILE A 125 -12.35 8.87 4.81
CA ILE A 125 -11.44 9.05 3.68
C ILE A 125 -10.82 7.75 3.21
N SER A 126 -10.32 6.93 4.12
CA SER A 126 -9.77 5.61 3.78
C SER A 126 -10.79 4.77 2.99
N LYS A 127 -12.05 4.74 3.44
CA LYS A 127 -13.13 4.05 2.73
C LYS A 127 -13.40 4.65 1.34
N PHE A 128 -13.42 5.97 1.24
CA PHE A 128 -13.66 6.65 -0.05
C PHE A 128 -12.58 6.33 -1.08
N LEU A 129 -11.33 6.31 -0.67
CA LEU A 129 -10.18 6.05 -1.53
C LEU A 129 -9.89 4.56 -1.71
N ASN A 130 -10.59 3.71 -0.96
CA ASN A 130 -10.33 2.26 -0.92
C ASN A 130 -8.87 1.92 -0.59
N VAL A 131 -8.31 2.61 0.40
CA VAL A 131 -6.93 2.40 0.88
C VAL A 131 -6.93 1.87 2.31
N PRO A 132 -5.95 1.05 2.71
CA PRO A 132 -5.85 0.56 4.08
C PRO A 132 -5.59 1.70 5.06
N ILE A 133 -6.10 1.56 6.29
CA ILE A 133 -5.86 2.52 7.37
C ILE A 133 -5.42 1.79 8.63
N ALA A 134 -4.34 2.27 9.25
CA ALA A 134 -3.94 1.91 10.60
C ALA A 134 -4.28 3.06 11.57
N ILE A 135 -5.02 2.75 12.62
CA ILE A 135 -5.33 3.69 13.71
C ILE A 135 -4.53 3.26 14.93
N VAL A 136 -3.72 4.16 15.46
CA VAL A 136 -2.81 3.89 16.55
C VAL A 136 -2.96 4.97 17.62
N ASP A 137 -2.99 4.54 18.88
CA ASP A 137 -2.94 5.46 20.02
C ASP A 137 -1.47 5.74 20.35
N ALA A 138 -1.09 7.01 20.31
CA ALA A 138 0.29 7.42 20.57
C ALA A 138 0.76 7.10 21.99
N THR A 139 -0.14 6.98 22.95
CA THR A 139 0.20 6.72 24.37
C THR A 139 0.69 5.31 24.63
N VAL A 140 0.42 4.37 23.73
CA VAL A 140 0.88 2.97 23.87
C VAL A 140 2.19 2.71 23.13
N LEU A 141 2.67 3.69 22.34
CA LEU A 141 3.92 3.57 21.59
C LEU A 141 5.13 3.84 22.47
N THR A 142 6.11 2.97 22.40
CA THR A 142 7.37 3.07 23.14
C THR A 142 8.56 2.79 22.22
N GLU A 143 9.76 3.09 22.69
CA GLU A 143 10.97 2.64 22.01
C GLU A 143 11.11 1.10 22.10
N ALA A 144 11.73 0.53 21.06
CA ALA A 144 12.02 -0.90 20.99
C ALA A 144 12.76 -1.39 22.25
N GLY A 145 12.24 -2.45 22.87
CA GLY A 145 12.81 -3.06 24.07
C GLY A 145 12.22 -2.58 25.42
N TYR A 146 11.26 -1.66 25.40
CA TYR A 146 10.49 -1.27 26.58
C TYR A 146 9.10 -1.89 26.61
N VAL A 147 8.41 -1.79 27.73
CA VAL A 147 7.04 -2.31 27.85
C VAL A 147 6.07 -1.38 27.13
N GLY A 148 5.53 -1.85 26.02
CA GLY A 148 4.61 -1.12 25.16
C GLY A 148 4.63 -1.69 23.73
N GLU A 149 3.98 -1.01 22.79
CA GLU A 149 4.06 -1.33 21.38
C GLU A 149 5.21 -0.55 20.73
N ASP A 150 6.06 -1.22 19.99
CA ASP A 150 7.12 -0.56 19.23
C ASP A 150 6.54 0.29 18.11
N VAL A 151 7.20 1.40 17.77
CA VAL A 151 6.79 2.29 16.67
C VAL A 151 6.67 1.51 15.34
N GLU A 152 7.52 0.50 15.14
CA GLU A 152 7.47 -0.41 13.99
C GLU A 152 6.18 -1.22 13.91
N SER A 153 5.46 -1.40 15.02
CA SER A 153 4.17 -2.08 15.06
C SER A 153 3.11 -1.36 14.22
N ILE A 154 3.25 -0.04 14.01
CA ILE A 154 2.39 0.77 13.13
C ILE A 154 2.38 0.21 11.71
N LEU A 155 3.57 -0.09 11.18
CA LEU A 155 3.71 -0.65 9.82
C LEU A 155 3.12 -2.06 9.75
N SER A 156 3.30 -2.86 10.80
CA SER A 156 2.69 -4.20 10.88
C SER A 156 1.17 -4.13 10.89
N LYS A 157 0.58 -3.17 11.63
CA LYS A 157 -0.87 -2.93 11.63
C LYS A 157 -1.38 -2.46 10.27
N LEU A 158 -0.62 -1.57 9.60
CA LEU A 158 -0.97 -1.10 8.26
C LEU A 158 -0.91 -2.23 7.23
N LEU A 159 0.14 -3.06 7.28
CA LEU A 159 0.29 -4.23 6.42
C LEU A 159 -0.84 -5.25 6.65
N GLN A 160 -1.23 -5.48 7.91
CA GLN A 160 -2.37 -6.33 8.23
C GLN A 160 -3.69 -5.76 7.67
N ALA A 161 -3.90 -4.44 7.78
CA ALA A 161 -5.07 -3.77 7.20
C ALA A 161 -5.09 -3.83 5.66
N ALA A 162 -3.93 -3.98 5.03
CA ALA A 162 -3.73 -4.18 3.61
C ALA A 162 -3.81 -5.66 3.18
N GLU A 163 -4.21 -6.59 4.08
CA GLU A 163 -4.24 -8.03 3.84
C GLU A 163 -2.87 -8.60 3.42
N PHE A 164 -1.78 -8.04 3.96
CA PHE A 164 -0.38 -8.35 3.65
C PHE A 164 0.07 -8.00 2.22
N ASP A 165 -0.72 -7.20 1.52
CA ASP A 165 -0.33 -6.61 0.23
C ASP A 165 0.52 -5.36 0.46
N VAL A 166 1.81 -5.44 0.13
CA VAL A 166 2.80 -4.38 0.38
C VAL A 166 2.47 -3.14 -0.45
N GLU A 167 2.07 -3.29 -1.71
CA GLU A 167 1.76 -2.16 -2.59
C GLU A 167 0.53 -1.37 -2.12
N LYS A 168 -0.50 -2.07 -1.64
CA LYS A 168 -1.63 -1.42 -0.99
C LYS A 168 -1.21 -0.74 0.30
N ALA A 169 -0.36 -1.38 1.12
CA ALA A 169 0.14 -0.81 2.36
C ALA A 169 0.93 0.49 2.14
N GLU A 170 1.77 0.57 1.10
CA GLU A 170 2.53 1.77 0.75
C GLU A 170 1.65 2.98 0.43
N ASN A 171 0.43 2.75 -0.03
CA ASN A 171 -0.58 3.77 -0.31
C ASN A 171 -1.55 3.99 0.86
N GLY A 172 -1.34 3.32 1.98
CA GLY A 172 -2.21 3.37 3.15
C GLY A 172 -2.12 4.67 3.95
N ILE A 173 -3.05 4.81 4.87
CA ILE A 173 -3.14 5.96 5.79
C ILE A 173 -2.80 5.48 7.21
N VAL A 174 -1.92 6.20 7.88
CA VAL A 174 -1.69 6.04 9.32
C VAL A 174 -2.35 7.21 10.05
N PHE A 175 -3.24 6.91 10.98
CA PHE A 175 -3.86 7.87 11.87
C PHE A 175 -3.33 7.65 13.29
N ILE A 176 -2.59 8.63 13.80
CA ILE A 176 -2.04 8.61 15.15
C ILE A 176 -2.95 9.47 16.02
N ASP A 177 -3.65 8.82 16.95
CA ASP A 177 -4.53 9.50 17.91
C ASP A 177 -3.77 9.86 19.19
N GLU A 178 -4.31 10.80 19.95
CA GLU A 178 -3.84 11.22 21.29
C GLU A 178 -2.38 11.71 21.36
N ILE A 179 -1.83 12.20 20.24
CA ILE A 179 -0.42 12.64 20.16
C ILE A 179 -0.09 13.76 21.17
N ASP A 180 -1.06 14.53 21.62
CA ASP A 180 -0.90 15.58 22.65
C ASP A 180 -0.60 15.02 24.03
N LYS A 181 -0.90 13.75 24.29
CA LYS A 181 -0.64 13.11 25.59
C LYS A 181 0.82 12.73 25.77
N ILE A 182 1.55 12.48 24.71
CA ILE A 182 2.99 12.16 24.74
C ILE A 182 3.80 13.33 25.28
N ALA A 183 3.39 14.58 25.00
CA ALA A 183 4.10 15.79 25.40
C ALA A 183 3.94 16.16 26.89
N ARG A 184 3.13 15.45 27.66
CA ARG A 184 2.98 15.70 29.09
C ARG A 184 4.14 15.09 29.86
N LYS A 185 5.21 15.88 30.04
CA LYS A 185 6.19 15.58 31.09
C LYS A 185 5.44 15.53 32.43
N SER A 186 5.43 14.37 33.06
CA SER A 186 4.99 14.28 34.44
C SER A 186 5.94 15.13 35.31
N ASP A 187 5.42 16.12 36.02
CA ASP A 187 6.15 16.89 37.03
C ASP A 187 6.65 16.04 38.24
N ASN A 188 6.49 14.75 38.17
CA ASN A 188 6.92 13.81 39.20
C ASN A 188 8.32 13.28 38.86
N PRO A 189 9.35 13.60 39.67
CA PRO A 189 10.69 13.01 39.54
C PRO A 189 10.70 11.56 40.09
N SER A 190 9.77 10.72 39.62
CA SER A 190 9.86 9.29 39.94
C SER A 190 10.91 8.62 39.05
N ILE A 191 11.64 7.71 39.65
CA ILE A 191 12.87 7.03 39.22
C ILE A 191 12.69 6.22 37.90
N THR A 192 11.50 6.18 37.32
CA THR A 192 11.22 5.56 36.03
C THR A 192 11.21 6.63 34.95
N ARG A 193 12.20 6.58 34.09
CA ARG A 193 12.26 7.38 32.85
C ARG A 193 10.99 7.11 32.06
N ASP A 194 10.25 8.17 31.75
CA ASP A 194 9.07 8.07 30.87
C ASP A 194 9.56 7.96 29.43
N VAL A 195 9.56 6.75 28.91
CA VAL A 195 10.03 6.41 27.55
C VAL A 195 8.90 6.48 26.51
N SER A 196 7.67 6.75 26.93
CA SER A 196 6.50 6.78 26.03
C SER A 196 6.55 7.92 25.00
N GLY A 197 7.26 9.02 25.31
CA GLY A 197 7.44 10.14 24.40
C GLY A 197 8.68 10.05 23.50
N GLU A 198 9.57 9.10 23.71
CA GLU A 198 10.82 8.97 22.95
C GLU A 198 10.63 8.15 21.66
N GLY A 199 9.67 7.23 21.63
CA GLY A 199 9.29 6.44 20.45
C GLY A 199 8.53 7.25 19.41
#